data_88be2a07974278972203ba3a13eea04a
#
_entry.id   88be2a07974278972203ba3a13eea04a
#
_cell.length_a   1.000
_cell.length_b   1.000
_cell.length_c   1.000
_cell.angle_alpha   90.00
_cell.angle_beta   90.00
_cell.angle_gamma   90.00
#
_symmetry.space_group_name_H-M   'P 1'
#
loop_
_entity.id
_entity.type
_entity.pdbx_description
1 polymer ?
#
loop_
_entity_poly.entity_id
_entity_poly.type
_entity_poly.pdbx_seq_one_letter_code
_entity_poly.pdbx_strand_id
1 'polypeptide(L)'
;MAQMEADKRAEKRKRGNGFCRFLSILYTILAAAFVVLLIKLNALPAKYLYTGIAALVIASIFIVPVMFSKRGKRGRKIGASVVAVLLIGVFGVGTWYLTDTLDFIDNITQIKQETEDYYVVVPQEALLENVSGISGQTVGTYMTNDLRYSEAKAKLQEQVAVEYAYEADFQTLMQKLLDGSYTAIFVPAANYDLSQTTSDTAADPQSSSQTDSAPAQTSETDEAGTQTKVLYTVSLPIETEDQTSAVDVTKESFNVYISGSDMSGSIDVTNRTDVNMVATVNPRTHEVLLTSIPRDYYVTLPTKNAKDKLTHSSLYGMQESVGAVETTLGIDINYYLRVNYSTIIKLVDAMGGIDINSEHDFYTSGMKGMPELNGHHFTKGVNHVDGKLALAFCRERHAFLSGDMQRNENQQIVLEAILKKALNSKTILTKYTALLDAVKENMSTNMTPEE
;
A
#
# COMPACT_ATOMS: atom_id res chain seq x y z
N MET A 1 43.67 -53.94 25.47
CA MET A 1 43.32 -53.30 24.15
C MET A 1 41.90 -53.58 23.68
N ALA A 2 41.47 -54.84 23.59
CA ALA A 2 40.12 -55.21 23.09
C ALA A 2 38.95 -54.61 23.88
N GLN A 3 39.06 -54.55 25.24
CA GLN A 3 38.04 -53.98 26.10
C GLN A 3 37.90 -52.43 25.92
N MET A 4 39.02 -51.75 25.78
CA MET A 4 39.07 -50.31 25.52
C MET A 4 38.53 -49.89 24.16
N GLU A 5 38.71 -50.78 23.14
CA GLU A 5 38.07 -50.58 21.81
C GLU A 5 36.59 -50.87 21.82
N ALA A 6 36.12 -51.84 22.59
CA ALA A 6 34.72 -52.18 22.79
C ALA A 6 33.98 -51.00 23.49
N ASP A 7 34.59 -50.42 24.53
CA ASP A 7 34.04 -49.26 25.23
C ASP A 7 33.96 -48.00 24.37
N LYS A 8 35.02 -47.75 23.56
CA LYS A 8 35.01 -46.64 22.58
C LYS A 8 33.94 -46.83 21.50
N ARG A 9 33.70 -48.06 21.05
CA ARG A 9 32.63 -48.40 20.07
C ARG A 9 31.24 -48.23 20.70
N ALA A 10 31.06 -48.62 21.98
CA ALA A 10 29.82 -48.47 22.71
C ALA A 10 29.47 -47.00 22.94
N GLU A 11 30.47 -46.16 23.31
CA GLU A 11 30.29 -44.73 23.52
C GLU A 11 29.98 -43.99 22.21
N LYS A 12 30.68 -44.30 21.10
CA LYS A 12 30.39 -43.78 19.77
C LYS A 12 29.01 -44.18 19.26
N ARG A 13 28.50 -45.38 19.65
CA ARG A 13 27.15 -45.83 19.36
C ARG A 13 26.08 -45.10 20.18
N LYS A 14 26.36 -44.78 21.46
CA LYS A 14 25.48 -43.98 22.33
C LYS A 14 25.34 -42.55 21.81
N ARG A 15 26.46 -41.89 21.44
CA ARG A 15 26.46 -40.54 20.85
C ARG A 15 25.69 -40.50 19.53
N GLY A 16 25.91 -41.46 18.61
CA GLY A 16 25.18 -41.55 17.35
C GLY A 16 23.67 -41.77 17.51
N ASN A 17 23.25 -42.53 18.53
CA ASN A 17 21.83 -42.73 18.83
C ASN A 17 21.18 -41.47 19.42
N GLY A 18 21.93 -40.69 20.22
CA GLY A 18 21.46 -39.40 20.79
C GLY A 18 21.20 -38.40 19.67
N PHE A 19 22.14 -38.26 18.72
CA PHE A 19 22.01 -37.38 17.58
C PHE A 19 20.82 -37.72 16.65
N CYS A 20 20.63 -39.01 16.32
CA CYS A 20 19.46 -39.44 15.54
C CYS A 20 18.13 -39.11 16.23
N ARG A 21 18.06 -39.23 17.56
CA ARG A 21 16.84 -38.87 18.30
C ARG A 21 16.59 -37.38 18.31
N PHE A 22 17.63 -36.58 18.49
CA PHE A 22 17.52 -35.11 18.40
C PHE A 22 17.01 -34.68 17.03
N LEU A 23 17.61 -35.20 15.94
CA LEU A 23 17.12 -34.92 14.58
C LEU A 23 15.66 -35.34 14.36
N SER A 24 15.26 -36.50 14.93
CA SER A 24 13.87 -36.97 14.81
C SER A 24 12.88 -36.04 15.53
N ILE A 25 13.23 -35.54 16.71
CA ILE A 25 12.40 -34.58 17.46
C ILE A 25 12.30 -33.28 16.69
N LEU A 26 13.44 -32.74 16.22
CA LEU A 26 13.48 -31.49 15.43
C LEU A 26 12.63 -31.61 14.16
N TYR A 27 12.78 -32.72 13.42
CA TYR A 27 11.96 -33.03 12.25
C TYR A 27 10.46 -33.02 12.57
N THR A 28 10.06 -33.69 13.66
CA THR A 28 8.65 -33.78 14.03
C THR A 28 8.07 -32.42 14.42
N ILE A 29 8.84 -31.59 15.15
CA ILE A 29 8.41 -30.23 15.52
C ILE A 29 8.23 -29.36 14.28
N LEU A 30 9.22 -29.33 13.38
CA LEU A 30 9.15 -28.53 12.17
C LEU A 30 8.06 -29.00 11.20
N ALA A 31 7.90 -30.32 11.04
CA ALA A 31 6.81 -30.86 10.24
C ALA A 31 5.43 -30.50 10.79
N ALA A 32 5.25 -30.58 12.10
CA ALA A 32 4.00 -30.18 12.76
C ALA A 32 3.73 -28.68 12.60
N ALA A 33 4.74 -27.82 12.84
CA ALA A 33 4.63 -26.38 12.66
C ALA A 33 4.26 -26.03 11.21
N PHE A 34 4.94 -26.62 10.24
CA PHE A 34 4.66 -26.44 8.82
C PHE A 34 3.22 -26.82 8.43
N VAL A 35 2.72 -27.96 8.93
CA VAL A 35 1.33 -28.41 8.69
C VAL A 35 0.32 -27.43 9.31
N VAL A 36 0.56 -26.98 10.54
CA VAL A 36 -0.32 -26.03 11.22
C VAL A 36 -0.41 -24.72 10.44
N LEU A 37 0.73 -24.20 9.96
CA LEU A 37 0.75 -22.96 9.17
C LEU A 37 0.07 -23.15 7.80
N LEU A 38 0.26 -24.28 7.14
CA LEU A 38 -0.45 -24.60 5.89
C LEU A 38 -1.97 -24.63 6.07
N ILE A 39 -2.44 -25.19 7.18
CA ILE A 39 -3.87 -25.21 7.49
C ILE A 39 -4.37 -23.78 7.80
N LYS A 40 -3.60 -23.03 8.58
CA LYS A 40 -3.96 -21.65 8.94
C LYS A 40 -4.03 -20.74 7.70
N LEU A 41 -3.07 -20.86 6.78
CA LEU A 41 -3.05 -20.07 5.56
C LEU A 41 -4.18 -20.42 4.58
N ASN A 42 -4.68 -21.65 4.62
CA ASN A 42 -5.76 -22.19 3.78
C ASN A 42 -5.59 -21.95 2.25
N ALA A 43 -4.38 -21.69 1.80
CA ALA A 43 -4.06 -21.33 0.41
C ALA A 43 -4.15 -22.49 -0.60
N LEU A 44 -4.32 -23.71 -0.13
CA LEU A 44 -4.38 -24.91 -0.99
C LEU A 44 -5.78 -25.50 -1.02
N PRO A 45 -6.31 -25.86 -2.19
CA PRO A 45 -7.55 -26.64 -2.27
C PRO A 45 -7.49 -27.87 -1.38
N ALA A 46 -8.56 -28.15 -0.63
CA ALA A 46 -8.64 -29.21 0.39
C ALA A 46 -8.08 -30.56 -0.09
N LYS A 47 -8.31 -30.91 -1.35
CA LYS A 47 -7.79 -32.13 -1.97
C LYS A 47 -6.25 -32.22 -1.90
N TYR A 48 -5.56 -31.15 -2.25
CA TYR A 48 -4.09 -31.11 -2.26
C TYR A 48 -3.53 -30.99 -0.86
N LEU A 49 -4.16 -30.19 0.00
CA LEU A 49 -3.79 -30.01 1.39
C LEU A 49 -3.82 -31.35 2.14
N TYR A 50 -4.96 -32.06 2.14
CA TYR A 50 -5.09 -33.33 2.86
C TYR A 50 -4.24 -34.43 2.25
N THR A 51 -4.04 -34.46 0.92
CA THR A 51 -3.14 -35.40 0.26
C THR A 51 -1.69 -35.18 0.69
N GLY A 52 -1.24 -33.92 0.74
CA GLY A 52 0.09 -33.53 1.22
C GLY A 52 0.32 -33.92 2.69
N ILE A 53 -0.64 -33.60 3.56
CA ILE A 53 -0.60 -33.96 4.99
C ILE A 53 -0.52 -35.50 5.15
N ALA A 54 -1.35 -36.25 4.42
CA ALA A 54 -1.33 -37.68 4.48
C ALA A 54 0.04 -38.27 4.04
N ALA A 55 0.62 -37.73 2.96
CA ALA A 55 1.95 -38.14 2.51
C ALA A 55 3.04 -37.88 3.56
N LEU A 56 2.98 -36.69 4.24
CA LEU A 56 3.89 -36.34 5.32
C LEU A 56 3.74 -37.24 6.55
N VAL A 57 2.51 -37.57 6.93
CA VAL A 57 2.24 -38.50 8.02
C VAL A 57 2.79 -39.90 7.70
N ILE A 58 2.55 -40.38 6.50
CA ILE A 58 3.08 -41.70 6.03
C ILE A 58 4.61 -41.68 6.06
N ALA A 59 5.26 -40.65 5.52
CA ALA A 59 6.72 -40.52 5.56
C ALA A 59 7.25 -40.53 6.99
N SER A 60 6.57 -39.81 7.92
CA SER A 60 6.93 -39.74 9.33
C SER A 60 6.84 -41.09 10.03
N ILE A 61 5.82 -41.92 9.71
CA ILE A 61 5.66 -43.28 10.24
C ILE A 61 6.85 -44.17 9.89
N PHE A 62 7.49 -43.94 8.74
CA PHE A 62 8.68 -44.68 8.35
C PHE A 62 9.98 -44.09 8.89
N ILE A 63 10.14 -42.77 8.92
CA ILE A 63 11.39 -42.07 9.29
C ILE A 63 11.60 -42.12 10.80
N VAL A 64 10.59 -41.71 11.57
CA VAL A 64 10.69 -41.49 13.02
C VAL A 64 11.05 -42.77 13.78
N PRO A 65 10.37 -43.95 13.59
CA PRO A 65 10.69 -45.14 14.31
C PRO A 65 12.09 -45.68 14.00
N VAL A 66 12.56 -45.53 12.73
CA VAL A 66 13.92 -45.95 12.34
C VAL A 66 14.97 -45.17 13.08
N MET A 67 14.75 -43.84 13.25
CA MET A 67 15.68 -42.95 13.96
C MET A 67 15.66 -43.17 15.49
N PHE A 68 14.50 -43.46 16.08
CA PHE A 68 14.35 -43.77 17.48
C PHE A 68 14.82 -45.18 17.90
N SER A 69 14.87 -46.14 16.97
CA SER A 69 15.24 -47.52 17.25
C SER A 69 16.64 -47.63 17.85
N LYS A 70 16.77 -48.35 19.03
CA LYS A 70 18.07 -48.66 19.63
C LYS A 70 18.83 -49.76 18.87
N ARG A 71 18.14 -50.65 18.16
CA ARG A 71 18.66 -51.87 17.52
C ARG A 71 18.73 -51.81 15.99
N GLY A 72 18.36 -50.69 15.36
CA GLY A 72 18.33 -50.54 13.89
C GLY A 72 19.71 -50.69 13.23
N LYS A 73 19.76 -51.29 12.02
CA LYS A 73 20.99 -51.36 11.20
C LYS A 73 21.54 -49.98 10.92
N ARG A 74 22.85 -49.77 11.08
CA ARG A 74 23.54 -48.47 10.94
C ARG A 74 23.23 -47.77 9.61
N GLY A 75 23.22 -48.51 8.51
CA GLY A 75 22.93 -47.97 7.19
C GLY A 75 21.50 -47.38 7.07
N ARG A 76 20.48 -48.08 7.62
CA ARG A 76 19.10 -47.55 7.64
C ARG A 76 18.97 -46.26 8.44
N LYS A 77 19.68 -46.14 9.57
CA LYS A 77 19.68 -44.89 10.39
C LYS A 77 20.37 -43.75 9.66
N ILE A 78 21.47 -44.02 8.96
CA ILE A 78 22.15 -42.99 8.16
C ILE A 78 21.23 -42.51 7.04
N GLY A 79 20.61 -43.42 6.30
CA GLY A 79 19.68 -43.07 5.26
C GLY A 79 18.49 -42.24 5.76
N ALA A 80 17.84 -42.69 6.87
CA ALA A 80 16.73 -41.95 7.49
C ALA A 80 17.19 -40.57 8.02
N SER A 81 18.41 -40.46 8.55
CA SER A 81 18.94 -39.18 9.00
C SER A 81 19.22 -38.20 7.86
N VAL A 82 19.72 -38.69 6.71
CA VAL A 82 19.94 -37.84 5.53
C VAL A 82 18.60 -37.32 5.01
N VAL A 83 17.61 -38.19 4.89
CA VAL A 83 16.25 -37.77 4.46
C VAL A 83 15.66 -36.78 5.46
N ALA A 84 15.79 -37.04 6.77
CA ALA A 84 15.29 -36.13 7.80
C ALA A 84 15.97 -34.75 7.74
N VAL A 85 17.29 -34.68 7.52
CA VAL A 85 18.00 -33.41 7.36
C VAL A 85 17.52 -32.62 6.15
N LEU A 86 17.31 -33.28 5.01
CA LEU A 86 16.76 -32.64 3.83
C LEU A 86 15.33 -32.11 4.08
N LEU A 87 14.49 -32.90 4.73
CA LEU A 87 13.12 -32.49 5.07
C LEU A 87 13.09 -31.38 6.14
N ILE A 88 13.99 -31.41 7.12
CA ILE A 88 14.18 -30.31 8.09
C ILE A 88 14.50 -28.99 7.37
N GLY A 89 15.39 -29.05 6.35
CA GLY A 89 15.67 -27.88 5.52
C GLY A 89 14.44 -27.38 4.77
N VAL A 90 13.70 -28.28 4.13
CA VAL A 90 12.46 -27.94 3.40
C VAL A 90 11.41 -27.35 4.35
N PHE A 91 11.15 -27.99 5.50
CA PHE A 91 10.16 -27.49 6.46
C PHE A 91 10.61 -26.20 7.16
N GLY A 92 11.90 -26.07 7.44
CA GLY A 92 12.44 -24.83 8.02
C GLY A 92 12.23 -23.63 7.11
N VAL A 93 12.64 -23.77 5.84
CA VAL A 93 12.42 -22.74 4.82
C VAL A 93 10.92 -22.53 4.57
N GLY A 94 10.16 -23.61 4.42
CA GLY A 94 8.71 -23.52 4.19
C GLY A 94 7.97 -22.85 5.34
N THR A 95 8.32 -23.18 6.59
CA THR A 95 7.74 -22.53 7.79
C THR A 95 8.05 -21.03 7.80
N TRP A 96 9.28 -20.65 7.46
CA TRP A 96 9.65 -19.24 7.38
C TRP A 96 8.83 -18.50 6.32
N TYR A 97 8.71 -19.04 5.10
CA TYR A 97 7.89 -18.46 4.04
C TYR A 97 6.40 -18.33 4.44
N LEU A 98 5.84 -19.36 5.07
CA LEU A 98 4.44 -19.34 5.50
C LEU A 98 4.19 -18.33 6.62
N THR A 99 5.14 -18.19 7.56
CA THR A 99 5.03 -17.18 8.62
C THR A 99 5.09 -15.79 8.03
N ASP A 100 6.04 -15.52 7.14
CA ASP A 100 6.19 -14.25 6.45
C ASP A 100 4.93 -13.88 5.63
N THR A 101 4.33 -14.87 4.97
CA THR A 101 3.04 -14.70 4.26
C THR A 101 1.90 -14.34 5.20
N LEU A 102 1.77 -15.03 6.33
CA LEU A 102 0.71 -14.75 7.30
C LEU A 102 0.88 -13.35 7.90
N ASP A 103 2.10 -13.00 8.28
CA ASP A 103 2.42 -11.65 8.80
C ASP A 103 2.13 -10.55 7.77
N PHE A 104 2.37 -10.84 6.49
CA PHE A 104 2.02 -9.94 5.40
C PHE A 104 0.50 -9.78 5.29
N ILE A 105 -0.24 -10.90 5.20
CA ILE A 105 -1.71 -10.88 5.09
C ILE A 105 -2.31 -10.15 6.29
N ASP A 106 -1.92 -10.52 7.51
CA ASP A 106 -2.41 -9.88 8.74
C ASP A 106 -2.14 -8.35 8.72
N ASN A 107 -1.05 -7.90 8.11
CA ASN A 107 -0.72 -6.47 8.05
C ASN A 107 -1.58 -5.70 7.04
N ILE A 108 -1.79 -6.24 5.83
CA ILE A 108 -2.53 -5.54 4.77
C ILE A 108 -4.05 -5.61 4.94
N THR A 109 -4.54 -6.65 5.66
CA THR A 109 -5.98 -6.86 5.92
C THR A 109 -6.43 -6.25 7.25
N GLN A 110 -5.50 -5.77 8.09
CA GLN A 110 -5.88 -4.94 9.23
C GLN A 110 -6.52 -3.66 8.68
N ILE A 111 -7.84 -3.53 8.88
CA ILE A 111 -8.54 -2.26 8.66
C ILE A 111 -7.95 -1.29 9.68
N LYS A 112 -6.93 -0.55 9.27
CA LYS A 112 -6.39 0.52 10.08
C LYS A 112 -7.46 1.59 10.14
N GLN A 113 -7.73 2.09 11.33
CA GLN A 113 -8.72 3.12 11.54
C GLN A 113 -8.29 4.38 10.80
N GLU A 114 -8.98 4.70 9.71
CA GLU A 114 -8.75 5.95 8.99
C GLU A 114 -9.12 7.12 9.89
N THR A 115 -8.38 8.21 9.75
CA THR A 115 -8.65 9.45 10.48
C THR A 115 -8.96 10.59 9.52
N GLU A 116 -9.95 11.39 9.88
CA GLU A 116 -10.17 12.70 9.29
C GLU A 116 -9.38 13.73 10.11
N ASP A 117 -8.39 14.35 9.47
CA ASP A 117 -7.46 15.22 10.13
C ASP A 117 -7.85 16.71 9.98
N TYR A 118 -7.56 17.47 11.01
CA TYR A 118 -7.80 18.92 11.09
C TYR A 118 -6.52 19.58 11.58
N TYR A 119 -6.07 20.60 10.87
CA TYR A 119 -4.80 21.26 11.11
C TYR A 119 -4.95 22.59 11.84
N VAL A 120 -4.10 22.79 12.83
CA VAL A 120 -3.73 24.13 13.31
C VAL A 120 -2.58 24.61 12.44
N VAL A 121 -2.84 25.62 11.62
CA VAL A 121 -1.87 26.16 10.65
C VAL A 121 -1.39 27.52 11.12
N VAL A 122 -0.09 27.75 10.99
CA VAL A 122 0.58 29.00 11.35
C VAL A 122 1.48 29.47 10.20
N PRO A 123 1.86 30.76 10.15
CA PRO A 123 2.87 31.22 9.18
C PRO A 123 4.18 30.44 9.33
N GLN A 124 4.89 30.22 8.23
CA GLN A 124 6.14 29.46 8.21
C GLN A 124 7.19 30.05 9.16
N GLU A 125 7.21 31.38 9.28
CA GLU A 125 8.16 32.13 10.14
C GLU A 125 7.77 32.13 11.62
N ALA A 126 6.58 31.64 11.97
CA ALA A 126 6.13 31.64 13.37
C ALA A 126 7.07 30.79 14.24
N LEU A 127 7.54 31.37 15.34
CA LEU A 127 8.43 30.71 16.31
C LEU A 127 7.69 29.77 17.28
N LEU A 128 6.53 29.24 16.86
CA LEU A 128 5.71 28.32 17.64
C LEU A 128 6.18 26.88 17.37
N GLU A 129 6.50 26.17 18.44
CA GLU A 129 6.98 24.77 18.38
C GLU A 129 5.89 23.76 18.74
N ASN A 130 4.85 24.19 19.45
CA ASN A 130 3.76 23.32 19.88
C ASN A 130 2.45 24.08 20.05
N VAL A 131 1.34 23.34 20.18
CA VAL A 131 0.00 23.90 20.29
C VAL A 131 -0.23 24.76 21.52
N SER A 132 0.53 24.57 22.60
CA SER A 132 0.41 25.41 23.81
C SER A 132 0.77 26.88 23.56
N GLY A 133 1.56 27.13 22.51
CA GLY A 133 1.95 28.50 22.13
C GLY A 133 0.80 29.35 21.63
N ILE A 134 -0.35 28.80 21.30
CA ILE A 134 -1.57 29.51 20.90
C ILE A 134 -2.58 29.66 22.05
N SER A 135 -2.20 29.30 23.28
CA SER A 135 -3.11 29.41 24.44
C SER A 135 -3.55 30.82 24.69
N GLY A 136 -4.85 31.02 24.92
CA GLY A 136 -5.46 32.32 25.14
C GLY A 136 -5.56 33.20 23.90
N GLN A 137 -5.23 32.69 22.72
CA GLN A 137 -5.33 33.41 21.45
C GLN A 137 -6.62 33.11 20.71
N THR A 138 -7.00 34.01 19.81
CA THR A 138 -8.09 33.82 18.88
C THR A 138 -7.58 33.06 17.65
N VAL A 139 -8.14 31.88 17.40
CA VAL A 139 -7.84 31.02 16.24
C VAL A 139 -8.91 31.24 15.17
N GLY A 140 -8.47 31.62 13.98
CA GLY A 140 -9.38 31.77 12.84
C GLY A 140 -9.95 30.43 12.37
N THR A 141 -11.22 30.41 12.03
CA THR A 141 -11.91 29.27 11.43
C THR A 141 -13.03 29.74 10.51
N TYR A 142 -13.72 28.87 9.82
CA TYR A 142 -14.91 29.24 9.04
C TYR A 142 -16.16 28.48 9.49
N MET A 143 -17.34 29.04 9.19
CA MET A 143 -18.60 28.42 9.52
C MET A 143 -18.90 27.26 8.59
N THR A 144 -19.30 26.15 9.17
CA THR A 144 -19.80 24.96 8.44
C THR A 144 -20.85 24.26 9.31
N ASN A 145 -21.77 23.56 8.65
CA ASN A 145 -22.72 22.68 9.32
C ASN A 145 -22.15 21.27 9.58
N ASP A 146 -20.86 21.08 9.33
CA ASP A 146 -20.18 19.81 9.56
C ASP A 146 -20.03 19.57 11.08
N LEU A 147 -20.69 18.50 11.54
CA LEU A 147 -20.66 18.09 12.95
C LEU A 147 -19.27 17.62 13.37
N ARG A 148 -18.55 16.96 12.47
CA ARG A 148 -17.20 16.45 12.74
C ARG A 148 -16.20 17.59 12.91
N TYR A 149 -16.33 18.65 12.09
CA TYR A 149 -15.51 19.84 12.29
C TYR A 149 -15.79 20.52 13.63
N SER A 150 -17.04 20.49 14.09
CA SER A 150 -17.43 21.00 15.42
C SER A 150 -16.84 20.14 16.54
N GLU A 151 -16.82 18.83 16.38
CA GLU A 151 -16.15 17.88 17.29
C GLU A 151 -14.64 18.11 17.33
N ALA A 152 -14.00 18.29 16.17
CA ALA A 152 -12.56 18.58 16.07
C ALA A 152 -12.20 19.89 16.79
N LYS A 153 -13.02 20.95 16.66
CA LYS A 153 -12.84 22.20 17.40
C LYS A 153 -12.94 22.00 18.91
N ALA A 154 -13.89 21.22 19.37
CA ALA A 154 -14.03 20.88 20.79
C ALA A 154 -12.81 20.11 21.31
N LYS A 155 -12.32 19.13 20.53
CA LYS A 155 -11.13 18.33 20.86
C LYS A 155 -9.85 19.18 20.91
N LEU A 156 -9.71 20.21 20.07
CA LEU A 156 -8.61 21.16 20.16
C LEU A 156 -8.72 21.98 21.45
N GLN A 157 -9.93 22.43 21.85
CA GLN A 157 -10.15 23.19 23.08
C GLN A 157 -9.87 22.38 24.36
N GLU A 158 -9.95 21.04 24.30
CA GLU A 158 -9.51 20.17 25.41
C GLU A 158 -7.98 20.19 25.59
N GLN A 159 -7.23 20.43 24.50
CA GLN A 159 -5.76 20.44 24.51
C GLN A 159 -5.20 21.84 24.84
N VAL A 160 -5.86 22.88 24.37
CA VAL A 160 -5.39 24.26 24.50
C VAL A 160 -6.58 25.24 24.58
N ALA A 161 -6.52 26.16 25.49
CA ALA A 161 -7.56 27.21 25.67
C ALA A 161 -7.48 28.19 24.49
N VAL A 162 -8.42 28.09 23.54
CA VAL A 162 -8.54 29.00 22.38
C VAL A 162 -9.97 29.48 22.21
N GLU A 163 -10.11 30.67 21.65
CA GLU A 163 -11.38 31.21 21.16
C GLU A 163 -11.39 31.14 19.62
N TYR A 164 -12.54 30.91 19.02
CA TYR A 164 -12.67 30.86 17.57
C TYR A 164 -13.28 32.13 17.00
N ALA A 165 -12.63 32.67 15.98
CA ALA A 165 -13.19 33.72 15.13
C ALA A 165 -13.57 33.12 13.78
N TYR A 166 -14.75 33.46 13.26
CA TYR A 166 -15.32 32.81 12.09
C TYR A 166 -15.24 33.74 10.87
N GLU A 167 -14.71 33.21 9.77
CA GLU A 167 -14.67 33.84 8.46
C GLU A 167 -15.67 33.23 7.51
N ALA A 168 -15.90 33.89 6.37
CA ALA A 168 -16.89 33.46 5.39
C ALA A 168 -16.44 32.19 4.65
N ASP A 169 -15.14 32.09 4.36
CA ASP A 169 -14.57 31.01 3.56
C ASP A 169 -13.09 30.76 3.88
N PHE A 170 -12.55 29.67 3.33
CA PHE A 170 -11.17 29.26 3.53
C PHE A 170 -10.15 30.25 2.94
N GLN A 171 -10.45 30.88 1.80
CA GLN A 171 -9.50 31.81 1.16
C GLN A 171 -9.33 33.08 2.00
N THR A 172 -10.43 33.63 2.47
CA THR A 172 -10.42 34.77 3.40
C THR A 172 -9.63 34.43 4.66
N LEU A 173 -9.80 33.24 5.19
CA LEU A 173 -9.10 32.77 6.38
C LEU A 173 -7.58 32.67 6.16
N MET A 174 -7.15 32.08 5.04
CA MET A 174 -5.73 31.98 4.67
C MET A 174 -5.10 33.39 4.48
N GLN A 175 -5.82 34.28 3.82
CA GLN A 175 -5.34 35.63 3.60
C GLN A 175 -5.11 36.38 4.94
N LYS A 176 -6.02 36.23 5.90
CA LYS A 176 -5.91 36.85 7.24
C LYS A 176 -4.83 36.20 8.11
N LEU A 177 -4.48 34.92 7.84
CA LEU A 177 -3.31 34.29 8.45
C LEU A 177 -2.01 34.90 7.92
N LEU A 178 -1.92 35.10 6.61
CA LEU A 178 -0.72 35.63 5.95
C LEU A 178 -0.50 37.12 6.20
N ASP A 179 -1.57 37.92 6.39
CA ASP A 179 -1.46 39.34 6.73
C ASP A 179 -1.24 39.60 8.24
N GLY A 180 -1.19 38.52 9.04
CA GLY A 180 -0.94 38.57 10.48
C GLY A 180 -2.16 38.94 11.34
N SER A 181 -3.37 39.00 10.78
CA SER A 181 -4.62 39.19 11.52
C SER A 181 -4.93 38.02 12.46
N TYR A 182 -4.52 36.82 12.10
CA TYR A 182 -4.54 35.63 12.95
C TYR A 182 -3.15 35.08 13.18
N THR A 183 -2.85 34.67 14.41
CA THR A 183 -1.62 33.93 14.73
C THR A 183 -1.69 32.50 14.27
N ALA A 184 -2.88 31.91 14.28
CA ALA A 184 -3.16 30.53 13.82
C ALA A 184 -4.58 30.46 13.26
N ILE A 185 -4.78 29.48 12.38
CA ILE A 185 -6.10 29.07 11.90
C ILE A 185 -6.31 27.58 12.14
N PHE A 186 -7.57 27.18 12.28
CA PHE A 186 -7.96 25.79 12.41
C PHE A 186 -8.84 25.39 11.23
N VAL A 187 -8.41 24.39 10.46
CA VAL A 187 -9.03 24.03 9.18
C VAL A 187 -9.00 22.50 8.96
N PRO A 188 -9.95 21.93 8.20
CA PRO A 188 -9.83 20.55 7.72
C PRO A 188 -8.54 20.37 6.88
N ALA A 189 -7.83 19.30 7.11
CA ALA A 189 -6.62 18.94 6.38
C ALA A 189 -6.86 18.93 4.86
N ALA A 190 -7.99 18.36 4.42
CA ALA A 190 -8.40 18.32 3.02
C ALA A 190 -8.38 19.71 2.35
N ASN A 191 -8.92 20.75 3.02
CA ASN A 191 -8.97 22.10 2.47
C ASN A 191 -7.58 22.74 2.42
N TYR A 192 -6.77 22.50 3.46
CA TYR A 192 -5.40 23.01 3.51
C TYR A 192 -4.52 22.39 2.42
N ASP A 193 -4.54 21.06 2.29
CA ASP A 193 -3.75 20.32 1.31
C ASP A 193 -4.17 20.66 -0.14
N LEU A 194 -5.47 20.87 -0.38
CA LEU A 194 -5.97 21.39 -1.65
C LEU A 194 -5.43 22.78 -1.98
N SER A 195 -5.33 23.65 -0.99
CA SER A 195 -4.82 25.02 -1.19
C SER A 195 -3.33 25.03 -1.54
N GLN A 196 -2.53 24.15 -0.95
CA GLN A 196 -1.11 24.04 -1.26
C GLN A 196 -0.86 23.56 -2.71
N THR A 197 -1.79 22.78 -3.24
CA THR A 197 -1.69 22.27 -4.61
C THR A 197 -2.29 23.17 -5.68
N THR A 198 -3.27 24.01 -5.35
CA THR A 198 -3.84 25.00 -6.29
C THR A 198 -2.89 26.15 -6.58
N SER A 199 -2.02 26.51 -5.65
CA SER A 199 -0.91 27.45 -5.93
C SER A 199 0.05 26.87 -7.00
N ASP A 200 0.09 25.56 -7.15
CA ASP A 200 0.89 24.83 -8.13
C ASP A 200 0.22 24.68 -9.50
N THR A 201 -1.12 24.80 -9.59
CA THR A 201 -1.87 24.66 -10.87
C THR A 201 -2.11 25.97 -11.59
N ALA A 202 -1.85 27.12 -10.96
CA ALA A 202 -1.96 28.43 -11.60
C ALA A 202 -0.93 28.68 -12.72
N ALA A 203 -0.04 27.71 -12.97
CA ALA A 203 0.94 27.73 -14.06
C ALA A 203 0.57 26.83 -15.26
N ASP A 204 -0.70 26.38 -15.39
CA ASP A 204 -1.16 25.64 -16.57
C ASP A 204 -1.73 26.60 -17.63
N PRO A 205 -1.08 26.82 -18.79
CA PRO A 205 -1.45 27.87 -19.75
C PRO A 205 -2.69 27.54 -20.60
N GLN A 206 -3.45 26.50 -20.32
CA GLN A 206 -4.54 26.03 -21.20
C GLN A 206 -5.96 26.42 -20.79
N SER A 207 -6.15 27.40 -19.91
CA SER A 207 -7.49 27.88 -19.55
C SER A 207 -7.66 29.39 -19.74
N SER A 208 -7.19 29.95 -20.85
CA SER A 208 -7.70 31.28 -21.26
C SER A 208 -7.52 31.48 -22.76
N SER A 209 -8.64 31.73 -23.44
CA SER A 209 -8.75 32.24 -24.80
C SER A 209 -7.92 33.50 -25.01
N GLN A 210 -7.17 33.46 -26.10
CA GLN A 210 -6.57 34.55 -26.92
C GLN A 210 -6.84 36.01 -26.48
N THR A 211 -5.75 36.74 -26.18
CA THR A 211 -5.52 38.08 -26.74
C THR A 211 -4.01 38.38 -26.77
N ASP A 212 -3.60 38.95 -27.91
CA ASP A 212 -2.24 39.30 -28.30
C ASP A 212 -1.51 40.29 -27.37
N SER A 213 -0.19 40.16 -27.33
CA SER A 213 0.84 41.19 -27.46
C SER A 213 1.99 41.13 -26.45
N ALA A 214 3.19 40.81 -27.01
CA ALA A 214 4.53 41.36 -26.74
C ALA A 214 5.30 41.03 -25.43
N PRO A 215 6.65 40.98 -25.50
CA PRO A 215 7.50 40.23 -24.59
C PRO A 215 7.97 41.03 -23.39
N ALA A 216 8.05 40.45 -22.24
CA ALA A 216 8.70 40.99 -21.07
C ALA A 216 9.56 39.97 -20.33
N GLN A 217 10.82 40.21 -20.37
CA GLN A 217 11.90 40.04 -19.41
C GLN A 217 11.80 38.88 -18.39
N THR A 218 12.79 38.01 -18.48
CA THR A 218 13.33 37.15 -17.46
C THR A 218 13.48 37.87 -16.13
N SER A 219 12.79 37.35 -15.11
CA SER A 219 13.21 37.47 -13.74
C SER A 219 13.23 36.07 -13.14
N GLU A 220 14.42 35.64 -12.78
CA GLU A 220 14.66 34.52 -11.86
C GLU A 220 13.82 34.81 -10.60
N THR A 221 12.88 33.93 -10.28
CA THR A 221 12.22 33.92 -8.98
C THR A 221 12.45 32.58 -8.34
N ASP A 222 13.13 32.69 -7.23
CA ASP A 222 13.45 31.74 -6.20
C ASP A 222 12.28 30.80 -5.86
N GLU A 223 12.65 29.64 -5.35
CA GLU A 223 11.79 28.68 -4.67
C GLU A 223 10.77 29.37 -3.76
N ALA A 224 9.50 29.40 -4.16
CA ALA A 224 8.41 29.80 -3.30
C ALA A 224 8.22 28.71 -2.24
N GLY A 225 8.96 28.83 -1.13
CA GLY A 225 8.74 28.06 0.07
C GLY A 225 7.28 28.22 0.53
N THR A 226 6.65 27.16 1.01
CA THR A 226 5.32 27.19 1.62
C THR A 226 5.27 28.28 2.68
N GLN A 227 4.36 29.26 2.53
CA GLN A 227 4.24 30.42 3.43
C GLN A 227 3.69 30.06 4.81
N THR A 228 3.22 28.82 4.98
CA THR A 228 2.58 28.31 6.19
C THR A 228 3.07 26.91 6.55
N LYS A 229 2.92 26.54 7.82
CA LYS A 229 3.22 25.22 8.35
C LYS A 229 2.11 24.70 9.26
N VAL A 230 1.97 23.37 9.34
CA VAL A 230 1.09 22.72 10.30
C VAL A 230 1.80 22.66 11.65
N LEU A 231 1.18 23.28 12.67
CA LEU A 231 1.68 23.29 14.05
C LEU A 231 1.17 22.10 14.85
N TYR A 232 -0.07 21.70 14.61
CA TYR A 232 -0.72 20.62 15.35
C TYR A 232 -1.83 19.98 14.51
N THR A 233 -2.05 18.68 14.71
CA THR A 233 -3.11 17.91 14.04
C THR A 233 -4.08 17.35 15.07
N VAL A 234 -5.37 17.57 14.85
CA VAL A 234 -6.46 16.89 15.54
C VAL A 234 -7.00 15.82 14.62
N SER A 235 -6.90 14.55 15.04
CA SER A 235 -7.39 13.42 14.27
C SER A 235 -8.68 12.88 14.89
N LEU A 236 -9.73 12.77 14.08
CA LEU A 236 -10.99 12.11 14.44
C LEU A 236 -11.09 10.77 13.71
N PRO A 237 -11.34 9.68 14.42
CA PRO A 237 -11.52 8.39 13.77
C PRO A 237 -12.73 8.42 12.83
N ILE A 238 -12.58 7.87 11.63
CA ILE A 238 -13.69 7.66 10.70
C ILE A 238 -14.31 6.32 11.09
N GLU A 239 -15.57 6.32 11.54
CA GLU A 239 -16.33 5.10 11.71
C GLU A 239 -16.77 4.62 10.31
N THR A 240 -16.08 3.64 9.77
CA THR A 240 -16.41 3.04 8.49
C THR A 240 -17.07 1.69 8.72
N GLU A 241 -18.37 1.58 8.43
CA GLU A 241 -18.95 0.28 8.16
C GLU A 241 -18.45 -0.15 6.77
N ASP A 242 -17.86 -1.34 6.68
CA ASP A 242 -17.50 -1.91 5.39
C ASP A 242 -18.78 -2.20 4.61
N GLN A 243 -19.03 -1.45 3.55
CA GLN A 243 -20.22 -1.56 2.70
C GLN A 243 -20.03 -2.58 1.59
N THR A 244 -18.84 -3.16 1.46
CA THR A 244 -18.53 -4.11 0.41
C THR A 244 -19.20 -5.47 0.65
N SER A 245 -19.60 -6.14 -0.43
CA SER A 245 -20.26 -7.45 -0.37
C SER A 245 -19.24 -8.54 -0.71
N ALA A 246 -18.88 -9.38 0.28
CA ALA A 246 -18.03 -10.55 0.05
C ALA A 246 -18.71 -11.56 -0.91
N VAL A 247 -17.92 -12.12 -1.82
CA VAL A 247 -18.37 -13.13 -2.81
C VAL A 247 -17.42 -14.33 -2.79
N ASP A 248 -17.86 -15.47 -3.33
CA ASP A 248 -16.95 -16.61 -3.54
C ASP A 248 -16.01 -16.30 -4.71
N VAL A 249 -14.84 -15.73 -4.39
CA VAL A 249 -13.81 -15.30 -5.38
C VAL A 249 -13.30 -16.44 -6.26
N THR A 250 -13.60 -17.71 -5.91
CA THR A 250 -13.23 -18.87 -6.72
C THR A 250 -14.28 -19.24 -7.77
N LYS A 251 -15.49 -18.69 -7.68
CA LYS A 251 -16.64 -19.06 -8.52
C LYS A 251 -17.34 -17.88 -9.18
N GLU A 252 -17.37 -16.74 -8.51
CA GLU A 252 -18.14 -15.56 -8.92
C GLU A 252 -17.23 -14.46 -9.42
N SER A 253 -17.68 -13.69 -10.40
CA SER A 253 -16.96 -12.50 -10.82
C SER A 253 -17.06 -11.44 -9.75
N PHE A 254 -15.97 -10.72 -9.52
CA PHE A 254 -15.89 -9.68 -8.50
C PHE A 254 -15.13 -8.45 -8.98
N ASN A 255 -15.42 -7.32 -8.35
CA ASN A 255 -14.83 -6.04 -8.64
C ASN A 255 -13.90 -5.61 -7.50
N VAL A 256 -12.66 -5.25 -7.85
CA VAL A 256 -11.67 -4.69 -6.93
C VAL A 256 -11.43 -3.24 -7.33
N TYR A 257 -11.75 -2.29 -6.46
CA TYR A 257 -11.41 -0.89 -6.67
C TYR A 257 -9.97 -0.64 -6.25
N ILE A 258 -9.13 -0.22 -7.19
CA ILE A 258 -7.72 0.12 -6.97
C ILE A 258 -7.62 1.64 -6.84
N SER A 259 -7.25 2.09 -5.63
CA SER A 259 -7.05 3.49 -5.29
C SER A 259 -5.57 3.77 -5.08
N GLY A 260 -4.99 4.64 -5.88
CA GLY A 260 -3.58 5.04 -5.78
C GLY A 260 -3.42 6.48 -5.32
N SER A 261 -2.79 6.67 -4.16
CA SER A 261 -2.47 7.99 -3.60
C SER A 261 -1.19 8.55 -4.20
N ASP A 262 -1.14 9.87 -4.41
CA ASP A 262 0.01 10.62 -4.93
C ASP A 262 1.08 10.95 -3.87
N MET A 263 0.92 10.49 -2.64
CA MET A 263 1.85 10.77 -1.54
C MET A 263 2.82 9.63 -1.25
N SER A 264 3.98 10.03 -0.72
CA SER A 264 4.94 9.14 -0.07
C SER A 264 4.69 9.22 1.44
N GLY A 265 4.43 8.08 2.11
CA GLY A 265 4.18 8.06 3.55
C GLY A 265 3.23 6.95 3.96
N SER A 266 2.64 7.10 5.16
CA SER A 266 1.71 6.09 5.69
C SER A 266 0.44 6.03 4.85
N ILE A 267 0.00 4.81 4.55
CA ILE A 267 -1.25 4.54 3.84
C ILE A 267 -2.49 4.88 4.69
N ASP A 268 -2.31 5.08 6.00
CA ASP A 268 -3.40 5.29 6.96
C ASP A 268 -3.93 6.72 6.96
N VAL A 269 -3.15 7.66 6.40
CA VAL A 269 -3.57 9.06 6.28
C VAL A 269 -4.42 9.21 5.02
N THR A 270 -5.58 9.84 5.19
CA THR A 270 -6.46 10.15 4.05
C THR A 270 -5.79 11.15 3.11
N ASN A 271 -5.76 10.83 1.84
CA ASN A 271 -5.13 11.61 0.78
C ASN A 271 -5.92 11.52 -0.51
N ARG A 272 -5.63 12.42 -1.44
CA ARG A 272 -6.23 12.37 -2.77
C ARG A 272 -5.82 11.08 -3.49
N THR A 273 -6.77 10.53 -4.24
CA THR A 273 -6.53 9.38 -5.11
C THR A 273 -6.35 9.82 -6.56
N ASP A 274 -5.13 9.69 -7.06
CA ASP A 274 -4.76 10.03 -8.43
C ASP A 274 -4.96 8.86 -9.40
N VAL A 275 -4.96 7.65 -8.88
CA VAL A 275 -5.26 6.42 -9.62
C VAL A 275 -6.60 5.88 -9.14
N ASN A 276 -7.56 5.76 -10.05
CA ASN A 276 -8.88 5.20 -9.80
C ASN A 276 -9.15 4.15 -10.88
N MET A 277 -9.06 2.87 -10.52
CA MET A 277 -9.31 1.76 -11.44
C MET A 277 -10.23 0.74 -10.80
N VAL A 278 -11.04 0.09 -11.62
CA VAL A 278 -11.77 -1.11 -11.23
C VAL A 278 -11.18 -2.30 -12.00
N ALA A 279 -10.72 -3.29 -11.28
CA ALA A 279 -10.35 -4.60 -11.82
C ALA A 279 -11.54 -5.55 -11.64
N THR A 280 -12.22 -5.88 -12.74
CA THR A 280 -13.26 -6.91 -12.75
C THR A 280 -12.61 -8.24 -13.05
N VAL A 281 -12.63 -9.16 -12.10
CA VAL A 281 -12.00 -10.48 -12.18
C VAL A 281 -13.07 -11.54 -12.42
N ASN A 282 -12.86 -12.35 -13.45
CA ASN A 282 -13.69 -13.52 -13.71
C ASN A 282 -12.88 -14.81 -13.48
N PRO A 283 -13.06 -15.50 -12.35
CA PRO A 283 -12.29 -16.71 -12.03
C PRO A 283 -12.61 -17.91 -12.93
N ARG A 284 -13.74 -17.90 -13.63
CA ARG A 284 -14.13 -19.00 -14.54
C ARG A 284 -13.45 -18.93 -15.89
N THR A 285 -13.30 -17.71 -16.43
CA THR A 285 -12.63 -17.46 -17.72
C THR A 285 -11.15 -17.12 -17.56
N HIS A 286 -10.70 -16.84 -16.33
CA HIS A 286 -9.36 -16.32 -15.99
C HIS A 286 -9.05 -14.99 -16.67
N GLU A 287 -10.08 -14.15 -16.84
CA GLU A 287 -9.96 -12.84 -17.44
C GLU A 287 -10.03 -11.75 -16.39
N VAL A 288 -9.27 -10.70 -16.59
CA VAL A 288 -9.28 -9.48 -15.77
C VAL A 288 -9.50 -8.30 -16.71
N LEU A 289 -10.59 -7.55 -16.47
CA LEU A 289 -10.85 -6.29 -17.16
C LEU A 289 -10.41 -5.13 -16.24
N LEU A 290 -9.56 -4.25 -16.75
CA LEU A 290 -9.15 -3.02 -16.05
C LEU A 290 -9.91 -1.83 -16.64
N THR A 291 -10.65 -1.13 -15.80
CA THR A 291 -11.39 0.09 -16.15
C THR A 291 -10.82 1.27 -15.37
N SER A 292 -10.19 2.22 -16.04
CA SER A 292 -9.72 3.47 -15.43
C SER A 292 -10.84 4.50 -15.38
N ILE A 293 -10.95 5.20 -14.26
CA ILE A 293 -11.88 6.31 -14.06
C ILE A 293 -11.05 7.58 -13.90
N PRO A 294 -11.26 8.61 -14.76
CA PRO A 294 -10.54 9.86 -14.64
C PRO A 294 -10.72 10.48 -13.26
N ARG A 295 -9.62 10.87 -12.61
CA ARG A 295 -9.65 11.42 -11.25
C ARG A 295 -10.50 12.69 -11.10
N ASP A 296 -10.62 13.48 -12.18
CA ASP A 296 -11.39 14.73 -12.20
C ASP A 296 -12.88 14.51 -12.53
N TYR A 297 -13.34 13.24 -12.59
CA TYR A 297 -14.75 12.92 -12.77
C TYR A 297 -15.58 13.57 -11.66
N TYR A 298 -16.65 14.27 -12.03
CA TYR A 298 -17.53 14.94 -11.08
C TYR A 298 -18.58 13.97 -10.57
N VAL A 299 -18.35 13.43 -9.39
CA VAL A 299 -19.12 12.33 -8.81
C VAL A 299 -19.97 12.80 -7.62
N THR A 300 -20.96 12.01 -7.25
CA THR A 300 -21.68 12.20 -5.98
C THR A 300 -20.87 11.55 -4.86
N LEU A 301 -20.69 12.29 -3.77
CA LEU A 301 -20.15 11.80 -2.51
C LEU A 301 -21.32 11.32 -1.64
N PRO A 302 -21.51 10.00 -1.47
CA PRO A 302 -22.74 9.45 -0.88
C PRO A 302 -23.00 9.93 0.54
N THR A 303 -21.97 9.92 1.41
CA THR A 303 -22.13 10.30 2.82
C THR A 303 -22.21 11.83 3.03
N LYS A 304 -21.68 12.60 2.09
CA LYS A 304 -21.67 14.08 2.16
C LYS A 304 -22.88 14.71 1.49
N ASN A 305 -23.67 13.93 0.74
CA ASN A 305 -24.78 14.43 -0.09
C ASN A 305 -24.37 15.65 -0.94
N ALA A 306 -23.16 15.61 -1.47
CA ALA A 306 -22.53 16.67 -2.26
C ALA A 306 -21.91 16.08 -3.52
N LYS A 307 -21.47 16.94 -4.42
CA LYS A 307 -20.71 16.52 -5.61
C LYS A 307 -19.33 17.14 -5.59
N ASP A 308 -18.34 16.34 -5.93
CA ASP A 308 -16.94 16.79 -6.05
C ASP A 308 -16.21 15.93 -7.08
N LYS A 309 -14.91 16.21 -7.30
CA LYS A 309 -14.04 15.37 -8.11
C LYS A 309 -13.80 14.04 -7.40
N LEU A 310 -13.72 12.96 -8.17
CA LEU A 310 -13.45 11.62 -7.63
C LEU A 310 -12.15 11.58 -6.81
N THR A 311 -11.10 12.31 -7.25
CA THR A 311 -9.82 12.39 -6.52
C THR A 311 -9.97 12.89 -5.06
N HIS A 312 -11.01 13.69 -4.77
CA HIS A 312 -11.26 14.23 -3.44
C HIS A 312 -12.06 13.27 -2.55
N SER A 313 -12.73 12.26 -3.10
CA SER A 313 -13.55 11.32 -2.31
C SER A 313 -12.75 10.64 -1.21
N SER A 314 -11.51 10.28 -1.49
CA SER A 314 -10.62 9.59 -0.55
C SER A 314 -10.13 10.46 0.63
N LEU A 315 -10.32 11.77 0.56
CA LEU A 315 -10.09 12.67 1.71
C LEU A 315 -11.10 12.41 2.84
N TYR A 316 -12.25 11.84 2.50
CA TYR A 316 -13.33 11.49 3.41
C TYR A 316 -13.34 10.00 3.78
N GLY A 317 -12.28 9.28 3.44
CA GLY A 317 -12.11 7.86 3.70
C GLY A 317 -12.33 6.97 2.47
N MET A 318 -11.86 5.73 2.57
CA MET A 318 -11.88 4.77 1.47
C MET A 318 -13.31 4.38 1.07
N GLN A 319 -14.21 4.27 2.05
CA GLN A 319 -15.61 3.90 1.81
C GLN A 319 -16.36 4.98 1.01
N GLU A 320 -16.02 6.26 1.20
CA GLU A 320 -16.58 7.33 0.38
C GLU A 320 -16.15 7.20 -1.09
N SER A 321 -14.89 6.82 -1.33
CA SER A 321 -14.41 6.56 -2.69
C SER A 321 -15.08 5.35 -3.32
N VAL A 322 -15.25 4.26 -2.56
CA VAL A 322 -15.97 3.06 -3.00
C VAL A 322 -17.40 3.43 -3.41
N GLY A 323 -18.16 4.07 -2.53
CA GLY A 323 -19.54 4.45 -2.81
C GLY A 323 -19.69 5.45 -3.96
N ALA A 324 -18.73 6.36 -4.13
CA ALA A 324 -18.70 7.28 -5.28
C ALA A 324 -18.49 6.53 -6.61
N VAL A 325 -17.62 5.51 -6.63
CA VAL A 325 -17.39 4.66 -7.81
C VAL A 325 -18.60 3.79 -8.11
N GLU A 326 -19.18 3.15 -7.10
CA GLU A 326 -20.41 2.34 -7.23
C GLU A 326 -21.55 3.14 -7.83
N THR A 327 -21.81 4.33 -7.26
CA THR A 327 -22.86 5.24 -7.76
C THR A 327 -22.59 5.69 -9.19
N THR A 328 -21.33 5.93 -9.54
CA THR A 328 -20.95 6.44 -10.87
C THR A 328 -21.05 5.38 -11.95
N LEU A 329 -20.63 4.15 -11.65
CA LEU A 329 -20.58 3.05 -12.64
C LEU A 329 -21.83 2.17 -12.60
N GLY A 330 -22.62 2.24 -11.53
CA GLY A 330 -23.79 1.37 -11.34
C GLY A 330 -23.40 -0.11 -11.12
N ILE A 331 -22.29 -0.35 -10.44
CA ILE A 331 -21.78 -1.70 -10.12
C ILE A 331 -21.47 -1.79 -8.62
N ASP A 332 -21.51 -3.01 -8.08
CA ASP A 332 -21.06 -3.27 -6.72
C ASP A 332 -19.54 -3.43 -6.69
N ILE A 333 -18.86 -2.83 -5.71
CA ILE A 333 -17.44 -3.04 -5.43
C ILE A 333 -17.33 -4.05 -4.29
N ASN A 334 -16.72 -5.19 -4.56
CA ASN A 334 -16.57 -6.26 -3.57
C ASN A 334 -15.36 -6.03 -2.67
N TYR A 335 -14.28 -5.55 -3.25
CA TYR A 335 -13.03 -5.32 -2.54
C TYR A 335 -12.37 -4.03 -2.98
N TYR A 336 -11.50 -3.50 -2.13
CA TYR A 336 -10.60 -2.42 -2.52
C TYR A 336 -9.14 -2.77 -2.27
N LEU A 337 -8.28 -2.14 -3.03
CA LEU A 337 -6.83 -2.15 -2.88
C LEU A 337 -6.34 -0.71 -2.87
N ARG A 338 -5.82 -0.25 -1.74
CA ARG A 338 -5.21 1.07 -1.61
C ARG A 338 -3.70 0.94 -1.65
N VAL A 339 -3.06 1.77 -2.47
CA VAL A 339 -1.59 1.82 -2.64
C VAL A 339 -1.12 3.27 -2.71
N ASN A 340 0.18 3.49 -2.52
CA ASN A 340 0.81 4.79 -2.71
C ASN A 340 2.02 4.70 -3.66
N TYR A 341 2.64 5.81 -3.97
CA TYR A 341 3.81 5.87 -4.86
C TYR A 341 5.00 5.04 -4.36
N SER A 342 5.20 4.99 -3.04
CA SER A 342 6.26 4.15 -2.45
C SER A 342 6.06 2.67 -2.73
N THR A 343 4.79 2.21 -2.80
CA THR A 343 4.45 0.83 -3.16
C THR A 343 4.95 0.48 -4.56
N ILE A 344 4.67 1.33 -5.55
CA ILE A 344 5.10 1.09 -6.95
C ILE A 344 6.61 1.03 -7.04
N ILE A 345 7.32 2.01 -6.44
CA ILE A 345 8.79 2.05 -6.47
C ILE A 345 9.36 0.78 -5.85
N LYS A 346 8.99 0.48 -4.60
CA LYS A 346 9.53 -0.66 -3.87
C LYS A 346 9.21 -2.00 -4.56
N LEU A 347 7.99 -2.15 -5.09
CA LEU A 347 7.53 -3.37 -5.75
C LEU A 347 8.31 -3.63 -7.05
N VAL A 348 8.47 -2.61 -7.89
CA VAL A 348 9.20 -2.71 -9.15
C VAL A 348 10.68 -2.99 -8.88
N ASP A 349 11.30 -2.33 -7.90
CA ASP A 349 12.70 -2.55 -7.52
C ASP A 349 12.91 -3.96 -6.93
N ALA A 350 12.00 -4.45 -6.10
CA ALA A 350 12.04 -5.81 -5.57
C ALA A 350 12.00 -6.87 -6.69
N MET A 351 11.24 -6.61 -7.76
CA MET A 351 11.20 -7.45 -8.95
C MET A 351 12.46 -7.36 -9.82
N GLY A 352 13.34 -6.38 -9.57
CA GLY A 352 14.51 -6.10 -10.39
C GLY A 352 14.17 -5.39 -11.69
N GLY A 353 13.20 -4.45 -11.64
CA GLY A 353 12.67 -3.71 -12.78
C GLY A 353 11.55 -4.44 -13.51
N ILE A 354 10.84 -3.70 -14.36
CA ILE A 354 9.79 -4.22 -15.25
C ILE A 354 10.03 -3.76 -16.69
N ASP A 355 9.43 -4.47 -17.64
CA ASP A 355 9.45 -4.10 -19.04
C ASP A 355 8.07 -3.51 -19.40
N ILE A 356 8.03 -2.20 -19.65
CA ILE A 356 6.84 -1.47 -20.11
C ILE A 356 6.87 -1.29 -21.62
N ASN A 357 5.73 -1.43 -22.27
CA ASN A 357 5.61 -1.21 -23.72
C ASN A 357 4.97 0.15 -23.98
N SER A 358 5.79 1.19 -24.17
CA SER A 358 5.31 2.54 -24.47
C SER A 358 4.72 2.63 -25.87
N GLU A 359 3.54 3.21 -26.00
CA GLU A 359 2.92 3.49 -27.30
C GLU A 359 3.52 4.73 -27.96
N HIS A 360 4.21 5.57 -27.19
CA HIS A 360 4.74 6.87 -27.58
C HIS A 360 6.24 6.99 -27.34
N ASP A 361 6.86 7.88 -28.10
CA ASP A 361 8.22 8.38 -27.91
C ASP A 361 8.11 9.76 -27.26
N PHE A 362 8.65 9.94 -26.03
CA PHE A 362 8.50 11.20 -25.30
C PHE A 362 9.57 11.39 -24.23
N TYR A 363 9.71 12.63 -23.77
CA TYR A 363 10.54 13.00 -22.62
C TYR A 363 9.66 13.35 -21.43
N THR A 364 10.03 12.88 -20.25
CA THR A 364 9.31 13.21 -19.02
C THR A 364 9.49 14.67 -18.64
N SER A 365 8.44 15.26 -18.09
CA SER A 365 8.41 16.66 -17.66
C SER A 365 7.49 16.84 -16.43
N GLY A 366 7.69 17.93 -15.71
CA GLY A 366 6.82 18.29 -14.58
C GLY A 366 6.86 17.30 -13.39
N MET A 367 7.95 16.56 -13.19
CA MET A 367 8.13 15.60 -12.10
C MET A 367 8.42 16.34 -10.78
N LYS A 368 7.38 16.97 -10.19
CA LYS A 368 7.49 17.60 -8.87
C LYS A 368 7.88 16.58 -7.80
N GLY A 369 8.78 16.97 -6.90
CA GLY A 369 9.33 16.10 -5.86
C GLY A 369 10.38 15.11 -6.32
N MET A 370 10.60 14.96 -7.64
CA MET A 370 11.63 14.11 -8.25
C MET A 370 12.20 14.79 -9.50
N PRO A 371 12.81 15.98 -9.37
CA PRO A 371 13.28 16.75 -10.52
C PRO A 371 14.33 16.03 -11.35
N GLU A 372 15.08 15.11 -10.75
CA GLU A 372 16.06 14.26 -11.42
C GLU A 372 15.46 13.35 -12.51
N LEU A 373 14.15 13.14 -12.49
CA LEU A 373 13.43 12.32 -13.47
C LEU A 373 12.92 13.14 -14.66
N ASN A 374 13.04 14.47 -14.64
CA ASN A 374 12.68 15.29 -15.79
C ASN A 374 13.69 15.11 -16.92
N GLY A 375 13.20 15.05 -18.16
CA GLY A 375 14.02 14.86 -19.34
C GLY A 375 14.45 13.42 -19.60
N HIS A 376 13.93 12.43 -18.85
CA HIS A 376 14.14 11.02 -19.19
C HIS A 376 13.40 10.67 -20.49
N HIS A 377 14.07 9.98 -21.39
CA HIS A 377 13.55 9.61 -22.70
C HIS A 377 12.94 8.21 -22.67
N PHE A 378 11.63 8.13 -22.86
CA PHE A 378 10.94 6.87 -23.13
C PHE A 378 10.78 6.70 -24.64
N THR A 379 11.28 5.59 -25.17
CA THR A 379 11.13 5.27 -26.59
C THR A 379 9.85 4.48 -26.85
N LYS A 380 9.26 4.65 -28.03
CA LYS A 380 8.16 3.77 -28.44
C LYS A 380 8.61 2.31 -28.46
N GLY A 381 7.83 1.43 -27.86
CA GLY A 381 8.15 0.01 -27.68
C GLY A 381 8.60 -0.31 -26.27
N VAL A 382 9.41 -1.37 -26.12
CA VAL A 382 9.80 -1.90 -24.80
C VAL A 382 10.88 -1.04 -24.16
N ASN A 383 10.61 -0.58 -22.93
CA ASN A 383 11.55 0.10 -22.05
C ASN A 383 11.70 -0.69 -20.77
N HIS A 384 12.94 -1.02 -20.39
CA HIS A 384 13.22 -1.61 -19.09
C HIS A 384 13.39 -0.52 -18.06
N VAL A 385 12.59 -0.54 -16.99
CA VAL A 385 12.52 0.54 -15.99
C VAL A 385 12.65 0.02 -14.57
N ASP A 386 13.29 0.80 -13.71
CA ASP A 386 13.27 0.65 -12.26
C ASP A 386 12.00 1.28 -11.65
N GLY A 387 11.87 1.25 -10.33
CA GLY A 387 10.69 1.76 -9.65
C GLY A 387 10.46 3.26 -9.83
N LYS A 388 11.53 4.07 -9.83
CA LYS A 388 11.41 5.52 -10.04
C LYS A 388 10.98 5.87 -11.47
N LEU A 389 11.56 5.20 -12.46
CA LEU A 389 11.18 5.40 -13.86
C LEU A 389 9.77 4.88 -14.15
N ALA A 390 9.37 3.75 -13.55
CA ALA A 390 7.99 3.27 -13.64
C ALA A 390 6.99 4.29 -13.07
N LEU A 391 7.33 4.91 -11.92
CA LEU A 391 6.50 5.97 -11.35
C LEU A 391 6.49 7.22 -12.24
N ALA A 392 7.63 7.63 -12.82
CA ALA A 392 7.69 8.75 -13.74
C ALA A 392 6.79 8.53 -14.97
N PHE A 393 6.80 7.31 -15.53
CA PHE A 393 5.92 6.91 -16.62
C PHE A 393 4.44 7.00 -16.23
N CYS A 394 4.07 6.54 -15.02
CA CYS A 394 2.70 6.63 -14.49
C CYS A 394 2.21 8.07 -14.28
N ARG A 395 3.12 9.01 -14.00
CA ARG A 395 2.77 10.40 -13.66
C ARG A 395 2.80 11.34 -14.86
N GLU A 396 3.45 10.95 -15.95
CA GLU A 396 3.61 11.82 -17.11
C GLU A 396 2.28 12.15 -17.76
N ARG A 397 2.02 13.43 -17.95
CA ARG A 397 0.85 13.99 -18.64
C ARG A 397 1.19 15.18 -19.53
N HIS A 398 2.26 15.92 -19.21
CA HIS A 398 2.60 17.17 -19.87
C HIS A 398 3.22 16.94 -21.28
N ALA A 399 3.79 15.76 -21.49
CA ALA A 399 4.33 15.37 -22.80
C ALA A 399 3.22 15.07 -23.83
N PHE A 400 1.96 15.00 -23.41
CA PHE A 400 0.85 14.54 -24.26
C PHE A 400 -0.26 15.56 -24.39
N LEU A 401 -0.80 15.71 -25.60
CA LEU A 401 -1.98 16.55 -25.86
C LEU A 401 -3.24 16.03 -25.14
N SER A 402 -3.35 14.71 -24.97
CA SER A 402 -4.43 14.06 -24.22
C SER A 402 -4.29 14.19 -22.70
N GLY A 403 -3.14 14.66 -22.22
CA GLY A 403 -2.89 14.98 -20.82
C GLY A 403 -3.22 13.83 -19.86
N ASP A 404 -4.23 14.03 -19.06
CA ASP A 404 -4.66 13.08 -18.02
C ASP A 404 -5.17 11.74 -18.59
N MET A 405 -5.73 11.73 -19.77
CA MET A 405 -6.17 10.48 -20.42
C MET A 405 -4.97 9.58 -20.73
N GLN A 406 -3.87 10.14 -21.26
CA GLN A 406 -2.65 9.36 -21.48
C GLN A 406 -2.03 8.86 -20.19
N ARG A 407 -2.10 9.66 -19.13
CA ARG A 407 -1.65 9.20 -17.81
C ARG A 407 -2.41 7.95 -17.35
N ASN A 408 -3.71 7.90 -17.54
CA ASN A 408 -4.52 6.71 -17.18
C ASN A 408 -4.09 5.48 -18.00
N GLU A 409 -3.80 5.63 -19.30
CA GLU A 409 -3.27 4.55 -20.13
C GLU A 409 -1.88 4.09 -19.67
N ASN A 410 -1.00 5.04 -19.35
CA ASN A 410 0.32 4.75 -18.81
C ASN A 410 0.24 3.96 -17.49
N GLN A 411 -0.70 4.30 -16.61
CA GLN A 411 -0.93 3.58 -15.36
C GLN A 411 -1.38 2.14 -15.61
N GLN A 412 -2.25 1.90 -16.61
CA GLN A 412 -2.66 0.54 -17.00
C GLN A 412 -1.48 -0.26 -17.54
N ILE A 413 -0.65 0.33 -18.40
CA ILE A 413 0.55 -0.31 -18.97
C ILE A 413 1.51 -0.77 -17.84
N VAL A 414 1.74 0.10 -16.85
CA VAL A 414 2.62 -0.25 -15.71
C VAL A 414 2.00 -1.32 -14.85
N LEU A 415 0.70 -1.26 -14.54
CA LEU A 415 0.01 -2.28 -13.77
C LEU A 415 0.06 -3.64 -14.48
N GLU A 416 -0.18 -3.67 -15.79
CA GLU A 416 -0.06 -4.90 -16.60
C GLU A 416 1.36 -5.47 -16.54
N ALA A 417 2.38 -4.63 -16.67
CA ALA A 417 3.78 -5.05 -16.61
C ALA A 417 4.15 -5.61 -15.22
N ILE A 418 3.67 -4.98 -14.14
CA ILE A 418 3.82 -5.45 -12.76
C ILE A 418 3.18 -6.84 -12.62
N LEU A 419 1.92 -6.99 -13.03
CA LEU A 419 1.20 -8.27 -12.94
C LEU A 419 1.91 -9.37 -13.75
N LYS A 420 2.30 -9.11 -14.98
CA LYS A 420 3.07 -10.05 -15.82
C LYS A 420 4.37 -10.49 -15.14
N LYS A 421 5.10 -9.56 -14.55
CA LYS A 421 6.37 -9.86 -13.88
C LYS A 421 6.16 -10.60 -12.57
N ALA A 422 5.17 -10.19 -11.77
CA ALA A 422 4.83 -10.80 -10.49
C ALA A 422 4.35 -12.25 -10.67
N LEU A 423 3.52 -12.53 -11.68
CA LEU A 423 3.00 -13.87 -11.96
C LEU A 423 4.04 -14.82 -12.60
N ASN A 424 5.23 -14.30 -12.94
CA ASN A 424 6.28 -15.16 -13.46
C ASN A 424 6.83 -16.07 -12.34
N SER A 425 6.76 -17.38 -12.53
CA SER A 425 7.16 -18.41 -11.55
C SER A 425 8.59 -18.23 -11.04
N LYS A 426 9.52 -17.74 -11.87
CA LYS A 426 10.90 -17.46 -11.45
C LYS A 426 10.92 -16.27 -10.48
N THR A 427 10.17 -15.21 -10.74
CA THR A 427 10.07 -14.03 -9.86
C THR A 427 9.48 -14.42 -8.51
N ILE A 428 8.37 -15.17 -8.51
CA ILE A 428 7.74 -15.68 -7.29
C ILE A 428 8.74 -16.49 -6.46
N LEU A 429 9.41 -17.47 -7.07
CA LEU A 429 10.31 -18.35 -6.35
C LEU A 429 11.56 -17.67 -5.78
N THR A 430 12.07 -16.63 -6.44
CA THR A 430 13.35 -16.02 -6.07
C THR A 430 13.22 -14.69 -5.33
N LYS A 431 12.07 -14.03 -5.41
CA LYS A 431 11.84 -12.67 -4.89
C LYS A 431 10.65 -12.56 -3.94
N TYR A 432 10.05 -13.69 -3.56
CA TYR A 432 8.78 -13.74 -2.83
C TYR A 432 8.76 -12.84 -1.59
N THR A 433 9.67 -13.03 -0.65
CA THR A 433 9.74 -12.24 0.58
C THR A 433 10.01 -10.76 0.32
N ALA A 434 10.90 -10.46 -0.64
CA ALA A 434 11.17 -9.08 -1.03
C ALA A 434 9.94 -8.38 -1.65
N LEU A 435 9.07 -9.14 -2.35
CA LEU A 435 7.80 -8.62 -2.87
C LEU A 435 6.81 -8.33 -1.74
N LEU A 436 6.68 -9.24 -0.77
CA LEU A 436 5.83 -9.02 0.40
C LEU A 436 6.29 -7.80 1.21
N ASP A 437 7.57 -7.71 1.51
CA ASP A 437 8.16 -6.59 2.26
C ASP A 437 7.98 -5.24 1.53
N ALA A 438 8.06 -5.24 0.19
CA ALA A 438 7.92 -4.03 -0.62
C ALA A 438 6.54 -3.37 -0.46
N VAL A 439 5.49 -4.16 -0.26
CA VAL A 439 4.09 -3.67 -0.23
C VAL A 439 3.48 -3.64 1.16
N LYS A 440 4.02 -4.40 2.12
CA LYS A 440 3.49 -4.64 3.46
C LYS A 440 3.05 -3.38 4.21
N GLU A 441 3.83 -2.29 4.16
CA GLU A 441 3.58 -1.05 4.89
C GLU A 441 2.76 -0.02 4.13
N ASN A 442 2.67 -0.19 2.80
CA ASN A 442 2.14 0.83 1.89
C ASN A 442 0.98 0.30 1.05
N MET A 443 0.34 -0.76 1.50
CA MET A 443 -0.84 -1.36 0.89
C MET A 443 -1.88 -1.69 1.96
N SER A 444 -3.15 -1.48 1.67
CA SER A 444 -4.24 -1.96 2.49
C SER A 444 -5.40 -2.47 1.64
N THR A 445 -6.15 -3.43 2.18
CA THR A 445 -7.31 -4.04 1.52
C THR A 445 -8.32 -4.47 2.57
N ASN A 446 -9.59 -4.60 2.16
CA ASN A 446 -10.65 -5.22 2.98
C ASN A 446 -10.85 -6.71 2.67
N MET A 447 -10.05 -7.29 1.74
CA MET A 447 -10.09 -8.74 1.53
C MET A 447 -9.69 -9.45 2.83
N THR A 448 -10.42 -10.51 3.15
CA THR A 448 -10.05 -11.36 4.29
C THR A 448 -8.88 -12.30 3.92
N PRO A 449 -8.18 -12.88 4.91
CA PRO A 449 -7.13 -13.86 4.64
C PRO A 449 -7.59 -15.09 3.84
N GLU A 450 -8.89 -15.41 3.88
CA GLU A 450 -9.50 -16.52 3.16
C GLU A 450 -9.73 -16.22 1.68
N GLU A 451 -9.96 -14.98 1.31
CA GLU A 451 -10.16 -14.47 -0.05
C GLU A 451 -8.85 -14.26 -0.79
#